data_2e48e7a7a412e62c5f239e1ba2d21469
#
_entry.id   2e48e7a7a412e62c5f239e1ba2d21469
#
_cell.length_a   1.000
_cell.length_b   1.000
_cell.length_c   1.000
_cell.angle_alpha   90.00
_cell.angle_beta   90.00
_cell.angle_gamma   90.00
#
_symmetry.space_group_name_H-M   'P 1'
#
loop_
_entity.id
_entity.type
_entity.pdbx_description
1 polymer ?
#
loop_
_entity_poly.entity_id
_entity_poly.type
_entity_poly.pdbx_seq_one_letter_code
_entity_poly.pdbx_strand_id
1 'polypeptide(L)'
;MFGDVGSGAESWHDIRCMDFTAELEARGLIHDTTDRTQFAARLNSGPIGVYVGFDPTADSLHVGHLLGQVGLRRFQKNGHRVFPLAGGATGMVGDPSGRSEERNLLTRDELEHNVRSISQQLEGILDFSGSNPATMVNNADWTVQMPLLDFLRDVGKHVSVPQMLGKDSVKSRLSAESGLSFTEFSYMLLQANDFRHLHAEHNVELQMGGSDQWGNITAGIDLIRRTAGAAAFGLTWPLLTKSDGTKFGKTAAGAVWLDPERTSPYQFRQFWLQTDDADVRDRLLRFSLRTLDEIDALLQQHNAAPHEREAQKALAYEMTAMVHGGPAAVAADA
;
A
#
# COMPACT_ATOMS: atom_id res chain seq x y z
N MET A 1 -28.77 -28.16 -54.10
CA MET A 1 -29.19 -26.90 -53.41
C MET A 1 -28.93 -27.12 -51.93
N PHE A 2 -27.76 -26.78 -51.46
CA PHE A 2 -27.40 -26.87 -50.03
C PHE A 2 -27.44 -25.48 -49.47
N GLY A 3 -28.32 -25.29 -48.49
CA GLY A 3 -28.46 -24.02 -47.76
C GLY A 3 -27.33 -23.84 -46.77
N ASP A 4 -26.77 -22.68 -46.83
CA ASP A 4 -25.71 -22.16 -45.96
C ASP A 4 -26.30 -21.89 -44.57
N VAL A 5 -25.77 -22.54 -43.54
CA VAL A 5 -26.12 -22.27 -42.13
C VAL A 5 -25.07 -21.30 -41.58
N GLY A 6 -25.48 -20.06 -41.54
CA GLY A 6 -24.66 -18.99 -40.96
C GLY A 6 -24.25 -19.26 -39.51
N SER A 7 -22.96 -19.36 -39.25
CA SER A 7 -22.34 -19.40 -37.94
C SER A 7 -22.45 -18.05 -37.30
N GLY A 8 -23.42 -17.86 -36.40
CA GLY A 8 -23.46 -16.73 -35.46
C GLY A 8 -22.38 -16.92 -34.42
N ALA A 9 -21.19 -16.41 -34.70
CA ALA A 9 -20.21 -16.13 -33.65
C ALA A 9 -20.62 -14.85 -32.94
N GLU A 10 -21.44 -14.99 -31.90
CA GLU A 10 -21.66 -13.90 -30.95
C GLU A 10 -20.32 -13.51 -30.33
N SER A 11 -19.90 -12.28 -30.61
CA SER A 11 -18.68 -11.71 -30.10
C SER A 11 -18.82 -11.47 -28.60
N TRP A 12 -18.07 -12.18 -27.79
CA TRP A 12 -17.87 -12.01 -26.35
C TRP A 12 -17.10 -10.70 -26.00
N HIS A 13 -17.36 -9.61 -26.72
CA HIS A 13 -16.58 -8.35 -26.63
C HIS A 13 -17.42 -7.15 -26.15
N ASP A 14 -18.33 -7.33 -25.18
CA ASP A 14 -19.01 -6.16 -24.58
C ASP A 14 -19.32 -6.32 -23.07
N ILE A 15 -18.37 -6.89 -22.31
CA ILE A 15 -18.26 -6.52 -20.90
C ILE A 15 -17.34 -5.29 -20.93
N ARG A 16 -17.91 -4.10 -20.79
CA ARG A 16 -17.14 -2.88 -20.52
C ARG A 16 -16.37 -3.11 -19.25
N CYS A 17 -15.16 -3.66 -19.37
CA CYS A 17 -14.19 -3.67 -18.31
C CYS A 17 -13.90 -2.19 -18.00
N MET A 18 -14.35 -1.71 -16.84
CA MET A 18 -14.03 -0.35 -16.39
C MET A 18 -12.51 -0.23 -16.45
N ASP A 19 -12.00 0.86 -17.02
CA ASP A 19 -10.57 1.21 -16.99
C ASP A 19 -10.09 1.13 -15.53
N PHE A 20 -9.02 0.36 -15.28
CA PHE A 20 -8.53 0.13 -13.92
C PHE A 20 -8.19 1.44 -13.20
N THR A 21 -7.72 2.46 -13.92
CA THR A 21 -7.50 3.80 -13.38
C THR A 21 -8.81 4.43 -12.91
N ALA A 22 -9.87 4.30 -13.70
CA ALA A 22 -11.20 4.80 -13.32
C ALA A 22 -11.77 4.06 -12.10
N GLU A 23 -11.50 2.75 -11.96
CA GLU A 23 -11.86 2.01 -10.74
C GLU A 23 -11.12 2.55 -9.52
N LEU A 24 -9.81 2.77 -9.61
CA LEU A 24 -9.03 3.35 -8.51
C LEU A 24 -9.54 4.74 -8.10
N GLU A 25 -9.93 5.56 -9.06
CA GLU A 25 -10.55 6.88 -8.81
C GLU A 25 -11.90 6.76 -8.12
N ALA A 26 -12.79 5.93 -8.63
CA ALA A 26 -14.11 5.71 -8.06
C ALA A 26 -14.04 5.18 -6.61
N ARG A 27 -12.99 4.44 -6.28
CA ARG A 27 -12.70 3.97 -4.92
C ARG A 27 -12.05 5.02 -4.02
N GLY A 28 -11.68 6.20 -4.54
CA GLY A 28 -10.97 7.23 -3.78
C GLY A 28 -9.54 6.81 -3.40
N LEU A 29 -8.89 5.98 -4.22
CA LEU A 29 -7.55 5.46 -3.99
C LEU A 29 -6.45 6.29 -4.66
N ILE A 30 -6.81 7.35 -5.39
CA ILE A 30 -5.84 8.28 -5.98
C ILE A 30 -5.96 9.62 -5.26
N HIS A 31 -4.95 9.95 -4.46
CA HIS A 31 -4.75 11.30 -3.88
C HIS A 31 -3.85 12.12 -4.80
N ASP A 32 -2.60 11.65 -5.00
CA ASP A 32 -1.66 12.21 -5.96
C ASP A 32 -1.18 11.12 -6.92
N THR A 33 -0.90 11.49 -8.14
CA THR A 33 -0.19 10.67 -9.11
C THR A 33 0.70 11.54 -9.98
N THR A 34 1.82 10.99 -10.41
CA THR A 34 2.64 11.62 -11.45
C THR A 34 1.88 11.53 -12.76
N ASP A 35 2.06 12.49 -13.65
CA ASP A 35 1.45 12.60 -14.98
C ASP A 35 0.25 11.65 -15.22
N ARG A 36 -0.93 12.07 -14.79
CA ARG A 36 -2.16 11.25 -14.76
C ARG A 36 -2.48 10.61 -16.11
N THR A 37 -2.24 11.33 -17.19
CA THR A 37 -2.53 10.86 -18.55
C THR A 37 -1.57 9.75 -18.96
N GLN A 38 -0.28 9.93 -18.74
CA GLN A 38 0.73 8.92 -19.06
C GLN A 38 0.59 7.68 -18.15
N PHE A 39 0.29 7.90 -16.88
CA PHE A 39 0.04 6.81 -15.92
C PHE A 39 -1.14 5.94 -16.36
N ALA A 40 -2.30 6.56 -16.65
CA ALA A 40 -3.47 5.83 -17.13
C ALA A 40 -3.19 5.07 -18.43
N ALA A 41 -2.55 5.73 -19.40
CA ALA A 41 -2.16 5.09 -20.66
C ALA A 41 -1.22 3.90 -20.43
N ARG A 42 -0.25 4.02 -19.49
CA ARG A 42 0.68 2.92 -19.18
C ARG A 42 -0.01 1.75 -18.49
N LEU A 43 -0.89 2.00 -17.51
CA LEU A 43 -1.66 0.94 -16.85
C LEU A 43 -2.52 0.14 -17.84
N ASN A 44 -3.13 0.81 -18.82
CA ASN A 44 -3.99 0.18 -19.82
C ASN A 44 -3.21 -0.52 -20.97
N SER A 45 -1.90 -0.28 -21.08
CA SER A 45 -1.08 -0.89 -22.13
C SER A 45 -0.56 -2.28 -21.77
N GLY A 46 -0.74 -2.75 -20.54
CA GLY A 46 -0.33 -4.09 -20.10
C GLY A 46 0.26 -4.11 -18.69
N PRO A 47 0.70 -5.30 -18.21
CA PRO A 47 1.22 -5.47 -16.87
C PRO A 47 2.42 -4.57 -16.57
N ILE A 48 2.45 -3.98 -15.37
CA ILE A 48 3.59 -3.26 -14.82
C ILE A 48 4.05 -3.88 -13.51
N GLY A 49 5.29 -3.60 -13.09
CA GLY A 49 5.77 -3.88 -11.75
C GLY A 49 5.32 -2.77 -10.78
N VAL A 50 4.79 -3.15 -9.63
CA VAL A 50 4.24 -2.25 -8.61
C VAL A 50 4.78 -2.62 -7.24
N TYR A 51 5.24 -1.66 -6.43
CA TYR A 51 5.67 -1.95 -5.08
C TYR A 51 5.10 -1.01 -4.02
N VAL A 52 5.02 -1.53 -2.80
CA VAL A 52 4.77 -0.80 -1.56
C VAL A 52 5.78 -1.25 -0.52
N GLY A 53 6.40 -0.30 0.17
CA GLY A 53 7.32 -0.56 1.27
C GLY A 53 6.60 -0.60 2.62
N PHE A 54 7.04 -1.53 3.48
CA PHE A 54 6.57 -1.71 4.86
C PHE A 54 7.77 -1.74 5.80
N ASP A 55 7.95 -0.69 6.59
CA ASP A 55 9.00 -0.65 7.60
C ASP A 55 8.62 -1.51 8.81
N PRO A 56 9.52 -2.42 9.24
CA PRO A 56 9.28 -3.36 10.33
C PRO A 56 9.48 -2.70 11.71
N THR A 57 8.66 -1.69 12.01
CA THR A 57 8.75 -0.90 13.26
C THR A 57 8.18 -1.63 14.48
N ALA A 58 7.58 -2.77 14.28
CA ALA A 58 7.09 -3.73 15.26
C ALA A 58 7.03 -5.12 14.60
N ASP A 59 6.81 -6.15 15.40
CA ASP A 59 6.61 -7.53 14.97
C ASP A 59 5.23 -7.79 14.31
N SER A 60 4.45 -6.75 14.11
CA SER A 60 3.16 -6.83 13.38
C SER A 60 2.90 -5.55 12.60
N LEU A 61 2.22 -5.68 11.47
CA LEU A 61 1.51 -4.63 10.79
C LEU A 61 0.18 -4.35 11.52
N HIS A 62 -0.43 -3.21 11.24
CA HIS A 62 -1.74 -2.82 11.79
C HIS A 62 -2.67 -2.36 10.66
N VAL A 63 -3.95 -2.16 10.96
CA VAL A 63 -4.97 -1.79 9.95
C VAL A 63 -4.61 -0.54 9.11
N GLY A 64 -3.75 0.34 9.61
CA GLY A 64 -3.24 1.47 8.82
C GLY A 64 -2.36 1.03 7.63
N HIS A 65 -1.68 -0.12 7.73
CA HIS A 65 -0.89 -0.70 6.65
C HIS A 65 -1.73 -1.57 5.70
N LEU A 66 -2.93 -1.99 6.15
CA LEU A 66 -3.78 -2.91 5.38
C LEU A 66 -4.19 -2.31 4.03
N LEU A 67 -4.36 -0.99 3.94
CA LEU A 67 -4.69 -0.34 2.67
C LEU A 67 -3.61 -0.55 1.60
N GLY A 68 -2.33 -0.51 1.97
CA GLY A 68 -1.22 -0.81 1.07
C GLY A 68 -1.21 -2.27 0.62
N GLN A 69 -1.51 -3.20 1.54
CA GLN A 69 -1.59 -4.64 1.24
C GLN A 69 -2.76 -4.95 0.29
N VAL A 70 -3.95 -4.40 0.59
CA VAL A 70 -5.14 -4.52 -0.28
C VAL A 70 -4.90 -3.83 -1.62
N GLY A 71 -4.20 -2.70 -1.64
CA GLY A 71 -3.78 -2.03 -2.86
C GLY A 71 -2.94 -2.96 -3.75
N LEU A 72 -1.87 -3.56 -3.20
CA LEU A 72 -1.08 -4.55 -3.93
C LEU A 72 -1.93 -5.73 -4.42
N ARG A 73 -2.80 -6.29 -3.55
CA ARG A 73 -3.69 -7.40 -3.95
C ARG A 73 -4.62 -7.01 -5.10
N ARG A 74 -5.11 -5.77 -5.12
CA ARG A 74 -5.96 -5.25 -6.20
C ARG A 74 -5.19 -5.17 -7.52
N PHE A 75 -3.96 -4.64 -7.50
CA PHE A 75 -3.07 -4.64 -8.68
C PHE A 75 -2.75 -6.05 -9.15
N GLN A 76 -2.47 -6.98 -8.23
CA GLN A 76 -2.22 -8.39 -8.55
C GLN A 76 -3.41 -9.04 -9.24
N LYS A 77 -4.64 -8.83 -8.75
CA LYS A 77 -5.88 -9.33 -9.37
C LYS A 77 -6.12 -8.76 -10.76
N ASN A 78 -5.61 -7.57 -11.05
CA ASN A 78 -5.67 -6.93 -12.36
C ASN A 78 -4.46 -7.28 -13.25
N GLY A 79 -3.69 -8.32 -12.90
CA GLY A 79 -2.61 -8.86 -13.72
C GLY A 79 -1.27 -8.14 -13.63
N HIS A 80 -1.13 -7.14 -12.75
CA HIS A 80 0.14 -6.48 -12.52
C HIS A 80 1.04 -7.29 -11.57
N ARG A 81 2.37 -7.21 -11.78
CA ARG A 81 3.34 -7.86 -10.91
C ARG A 81 3.54 -7.04 -9.65
N VAL A 82 3.43 -7.66 -8.48
CA VAL A 82 3.46 -6.94 -7.20
C VAL A 82 4.66 -7.35 -6.35
N PHE A 83 5.30 -6.35 -5.75
CA PHE A 83 6.50 -6.47 -4.96
C PHE A 83 6.25 -5.83 -3.57
N PRO A 84 5.74 -6.59 -2.58
CA PRO A 84 5.76 -6.14 -1.20
C PRO A 84 7.21 -6.06 -0.71
N LEU A 85 7.64 -4.88 -0.23
CA LEU A 85 9.00 -4.65 0.24
C LEU A 85 9.01 -4.58 1.77
N ALA A 86 9.78 -5.47 2.39
CA ALA A 86 10.12 -5.36 3.81
C ALA A 86 11.34 -4.44 3.99
N GLY A 87 11.19 -3.42 4.83
CA GLY A 87 12.20 -2.38 5.05
C GLY A 87 13.32 -2.81 6.01
N GLY A 88 14.04 -3.91 5.73
CA GLY A 88 15.12 -4.41 6.59
C GLY A 88 16.30 -3.44 6.73
N ALA A 89 16.59 -2.62 5.71
CA ALA A 89 17.58 -1.56 5.82
C ALA A 89 16.97 -0.23 6.30
N THR A 90 15.84 0.17 5.72
CA THR A 90 15.16 1.43 6.08
C THR A 90 14.64 1.41 7.52
N GLY A 91 14.29 0.25 8.05
CA GLY A 91 13.91 0.07 9.45
C GLY A 91 15.05 0.36 10.46
N MET A 92 16.33 0.28 10.02
CA MET A 92 17.48 0.69 10.85
C MET A 92 17.59 2.21 11.01
N VAL A 93 16.96 2.98 10.11
CA VAL A 93 17.07 4.44 10.03
C VAL A 93 15.80 5.11 10.52
N GLY A 94 14.64 4.66 10.03
CA GLY A 94 13.33 5.17 10.38
C GLY A 94 12.87 6.36 9.54
N ASP A 95 11.67 6.23 8.95
CA ASP A 95 11.03 7.28 8.15
C ASP A 95 10.56 8.45 9.03
N PRO A 96 10.99 9.70 8.76
CA PRO A 96 10.50 10.89 9.45
C PRO A 96 9.10 11.33 8.99
N SER A 97 8.58 10.79 7.90
CA SER A 97 7.30 11.24 7.30
C SER A 97 6.13 11.05 8.27
N GLY A 98 5.31 12.11 8.43
CA GLY A 98 4.11 12.09 9.28
C GLY A 98 4.37 12.01 10.80
N ARG A 99 5.61 12.29 11.25
CA ARG A 99 6.03 12.22 12.65
C ARG A 99 6.61 13.54 13.19
N SER A 100 6.48 13.72 14.48
CA SER A 100 7.03 14.86 15.22
C SER A 100 8.36 14.56 15.94
N GLU A 101 8.65 13.26 16.18
CA GLU A 101 9.80 12.81 16.96
C GLU A 101 10.59 11.72 16.22
N GLU A 102 11.90 11.62 16.53
CA GLU A 102 12.77 10.57 16.03
C GLU A 102 12.35 9.19 16.57
N ARG A 103 12.55 8.15 15.76
CA ARG A 103 12.28 6.78 16.20
C ARG A 103 13.38 6.25 17.10
N ASN A 104 13.00 5.45 18.08
CA ASN A 104 13.95 4.59 18.76
C ASN A 104 14.48 3.55 17.76
N LEU A 105 15.80 3.45 17.68
CA LEU A 105 16.45 2.47 16.81
C LEU A 105 16.28 1.07 17.42
N LEU A 106 15.85 0.12 16.60
CA LEU A 106 15.77 -1.28 16.97
C LEU A 106 17.15 -1.94 16.91
N THR A 107 17.37 -2.96 17.73
CA THR A 107 18.52 -3.85 17.56
C THR A 107 18.38 -4.64 16.25
N ARG A 108 19.50 -5.19 15.75
CA ARG A 108 19.46 -6.03 14.52
C ARG A 108 18.57 -7.25 14.68
N ASP A 109 18.64 -7.91 15.83
CA ASP A 109 17.86 -9.12 16.11
C ASP A 109 16.36 -8.82 16.16
N GLU A 110 15.97 -7.71 16.81
CA GLU A 110 14.57 -7.24 16.81
C GLU A 110 14.09 -6.89 15.39
N LEU A 111 14.93 -6.20 14.62
CA LEU A 111 14.59 -5.83 13.26
C LEU A 111 14.40 -7.06 12.36
N GLU A 112 15.30 -8.04 12.43
CA GLU A 112 15.20 -9.30 11.68
C GLU A 112 13.97 -10.11 12.10
N HIS A 113 13.64 -10.13 13.40
CA HIS A 113 12.41 -10.74 13.90
C HIS A 113 11.18 -10.05 13.29
N ASN A 114 11.14 -8.73 13.36
CA ASN A 114 10.03 -7.93 12.82
C ASN A 114 9.89 -8.13 11.30
N VAL A 115 11.00 -8.14 10.55
CA VAL A 115 10.98 -8.41 9.09
C VAL A 115 10.32 -9.76 8.80
N ARG A 116 10.70 -10.83 9.52
CA ARG A 116 10.09 -12.16 9.34
C ARG A 116 8.59 -12.14 9.64
N SER A 117 8.19 -11.49 10.73
CA SER A 117 6.79 -11.42 11.17
C SER A 117 5.92 -10.67 10.18
N ILE A 118 6.34 -9.49 9.70
CA ILE A 118 5.56 -8.72 8.71
C ILE A 118 5.53 -9.41 7.35
N SER A 119 6.59 -10.11 6.94
CA SER A 119 6.62 -10.87 5.70
C SER A 119 5.58 -11.97 5.70
N GLN A 120 5.43 -12.73 6.79
CA GLN A 120 4.38 -13.73 6.93
C GLN A 120 2.96 -13.14 6.84
N GLN A 121 2.75 -11.94 7.39
CA GLN A 121 1.45 -11.25 7.28
C GLN A 121 1.16 -10.79 5.85
N LEU A 122 2.16 -10.36 5.10
CA LEU A 122 2.06 -10.01 3.68
C LEU A 122 1.74 -11.25 2.83
N GLU A 123 2.36 -12.40 3.15
CA GLU A 123 2.08 -13.69 2.52
C GLU A 123 0.64 -14.18 2.75
N GLY A 124 0.03 -13.81 3.86
CA GLY A 124 -1.37 -14.14 4.15
C GLY A 124 -2.40 -13.41 3.29
N ILE A 125 -2.04 -12.25 2.71
CA ILE A 125 -2.97 -11.39 1.94
C ILE A 125 -2.71 -11.47 0.43
N LEU A 126 -1.45 -11.56 0.02
CA LEU A 126 -1.05 -11.63 -1.37
C LEU A 126 -0.95 -13.10 -1.82
N ASP A 127 -1.05 -13.33 -3.13
CA ASP A 127 -0.88 -14.66 -3.70
C ASP A 127 0.57 -14.84 -4.17
N PHE A 128 1.28 -15.79 -3.57
CA PHE A 128 2.67 -16.13 -3.90
C PHE A 128 2.80 -17.42 -4.73
N SER A 129 1.69 -18.07 -5.08
CA SER A 129 1.71 -19.40 -5.68
C SER A 129 0.96 -19.52 -7.01
N GLY A 130 0.10 -18.56 -7.35
CA GLY A 130 -0.75 -18.58 -8.55
C GLY A 130 0.00 -18.27 -9.86
N SER A 131 -0.76 -18.00 -10.90
CA SER A 131 -0.22 -17.66 -12.24
C SER A 131 0.44 -16.28 -12.31
N ASN A 132 0.16 -15.39 -11.35
CA ASN A 132 0.78 -14.08 -11.20
C ASN A 132 1.24 -13.90 -9.73
N PRO A 133 2.29 -14.63 -9.32
CA PRO A 133 2.73 -14.63 -7.93
C PRO A 133 3.35 -13.29 -7.53
N ALA A 134 3.11 -12.87 -6.28
CA ALA A 134 3.84 -11.77 -5.67
C ALA A 134 5.31 -12.15 -5.47
N THR A 135 6.19 -11.17 -5.47
CA THR A 135 7.61 -11.35 -5.15
C THR A 135 7.98 -10.55 -3.92
N MET A 136 8.19 -11.24 -2.77
CA MET A 136 8.68 -10.60 -1.56
C MET A 136 10.10 -10.11 -1.77
N VAL A 137 10.38 -8.87 -1.37
CA VAL A 137 11.72 -8.29 -1.42
C VAL A 137 12.10 -7.64 -0.09
N ASN A 138 13.38 -7.67 0.24
CA ASN A 138 13.92 -7.03 1.44
C ASN A 138 15.02 -6.05 1.03
N ASN A 139 14.87 -4.77 1.33
CA ASN A 139 15.86 -3.78 0.94
C ASN A 139 17.22 -3.92 1.66
N ALA A 140 17.33 -4.74 2.70
CA ALA A 140 18.61 -5.11 3.29
C ALA A 140 19.50 -5.89 2.30
N ASP A 141 18.92 -6.64 1.36
CA ASP A 141 19.68 -7.49 0.43
C ASP A 141 20.60 -6.69 -0.50
N TRP A 142 20.20 -5.48 -0.87
CA TRP A 142 21.02 -4.60 -1.73
C TRP A 142 21.63 -3.40 -0.98
N THR A 143 21.04 -2.98 0.14
CA THR A 143 21.49 -1.76 0.83
C THR A 143 22.64 -2.03 1.79
N VAL A 144 22.56 -3.14 2.56
CA VAL A 144 23.58 -3.45 3.58
C VAL A 144 24.96 -3.74 2.95
N GLN A 145 24.98 -4.28 1.75
CA GLN A 145 26.21 -4.62 1.03
C GLN A 145 26.79 -3.44 0.23
N MET A 146 26.05 -2.32 0.09
CA MET A 146 26.52 -1.16 -0.66
C MET A 146 27.52 -0.34 0.16
N PRO A 147 28.78 -0.19 -0.33
CA PRO A 147 29.74 0.65 0.36
C PRO A 147 29.27 2.10 0.45
N LEU A 148 29.52 2.75 1.60
CA LEU A 148 29.10 4.13 1.84
C LEU A 148 29.55 5.10 0.72
N LEU A 149 30.80 4.98 0.24
CA LEU A 149 31.30 5.85 -0.80
C LEU A 149 30.61 5.61 -2.15
N ASP A 150 30.23 4.38 -2.45
CA ASP A 150 29.47 4.06 -3.66
C ASP A 150 28.05 4.60 -3.56
N PHE A 151 27.40 4.51 -2.40
CA PHE A 151 26.11 5.13 -2.17
C PHE A 151 26.14 6.66 -2.36
N LEU A 152 27.14 7.33 -1.79
CA LEU A 152 27.29 8.80 -1.96
C LEU A 152 27.57 9.18 -3.40
N ARG A 153 28.41 8.40 -4.13
CA ARG A 153 28.77 8.66 -5.53
C ARG A 153 27.62 8.34 -6.49
N ASP A 154 26.93 7.21 -6.30
CA ASP A 154 26.00 6.67 -7.30
C ASP A 154 24.54 7.05 -7.03
N VAL A 155 24.20 7.40 -5.78
CA VAL A 155 22.88 7.88 -5.36
C VAL A 155 22.96 9.36 -4.94
N GLY A 156 23.80 9.67 -3.97
CA GLY A 156 23.85 11.00 -3.35
C GLY A 156 24.09 12.14 -4.33
N LYS A 157 24.98 11.97 -5.31
CA LYS A 157 25.28 13.02 -6.31
C LYS A 157 24.09 13.42 -7.18
N HIS A 158 23.08 12.55 -7.29
CA HIS A 158 21.89 12.80 -8.11
C HIS A 158 20.78 13.51 -7.38
N VAL A 159 20.90 13.71 -6.05
CA VAL A 159 19.89 14.37 -5.23
C VAL A 159 20.45 15.67 -4.66
N SER A 160 19.77 16.78 -4.89
CA SER A 160 20.23 18.07 -4.37
C SER A 160 19.70 18.34 -2.96
N VAL A 161 20.58 18.86 -2.09
CA VAL A 161 20.20 19.24 -0.72
C VAL A 161 19.03 20.24 -0.70
N PRO A 162 18.95 21.28 -1.54
CA PRO A 162 17.77 22.15 -1.60
C PRO A 162 16.47 21.41 -1.91
N GLN A 163 16.49 20.38 -2.78
CA GLN A 163 15.30 19.56 -3.04
C GLN A 163 14.90 18.74 -1.81
N MET A 164 15.86 18.18 -1.09
CA MET A 164 15.60 17.46 0.17
C MET A 164 14.99 18.37 1.23
N LEU A 165 15.59 19.54 1.44
CA LEU A 165 15.09 20.56 2.39
C LEU A 165 13.71 21.11 1.99
N GLY A 166 13.37 21.07 0.71
CA GLY A 166 12.10 21.52 0.16
C GLY A 166 10.92 20.58 0.43
N LYS A 167 11.15 19.33 0.87
CA LYS A 167 10.10 18.35 1.14
C LYS A 167 9.35 18.69 2.42
N ASP A 168 8.02 18.50 2.43
CA ASP A 168 7.18 18.93 3.55
C ASP A 168 7.47 18.13 4.83
N SER A 169 7.79 16.84 4.72
CA SER A 169 8.24 16.01 5.85
C SER A 169 9.51 16.59 6.51
N VAL A 170 10.48 17.01 5.70
CA VAL A 170 11.74 17.61 6.17
C VAL A 170 11.51 19.00 6.78
N LYS A 171 10.72 19.86 6.10
CA LYS A 171 10.38 21.19 6.64
C LYS A 171 9.69 21.10 7.99
N SER A 172 8.71 20.20 8.11
CA SER A 172 7.96 20.00 9.35
C SER A 172 8.90 19.59 10.50
N ARG A 173 9.84 18.69 10.25
CA ARG A 173 10.83 18.23 11.24
C ARG A 173 11.86 19.29 11.60
N LEU A 174 12.36 20.06 10.63
CA LEU A 174 13.29 21.16 10.89
C LEU A 174 12.67 22.28 11.71
N SER A 175 11.35 22.45 11.66
CA SER A 175 10.62 23.44 12.44
C SER A 175 10.24 22.95 13.83
N ALA A 176 10.39 21.65 14.11
CA ALA A 176 10.13 21.05 15.42
C ALA A 176 11.31 21.29 16.39
N GLU A 177 11.05 21.38 17.70
CA GLU A 177 12.11 21.55 18.70
C GLU A 177 13.13 20.40 18.72
N SER A 178 12.69 19.17 18.40
CA SER A 178 13.56 17.99 18.32
C SER A 178 14.52 18.00 17.13
N GLY A 179 14.29 18.87 16.15
CA GLY A 179 15.11 18.92 14.92
C GLY A 179 15.00 17.67 14.06
N LEU A 180 15.98 17.47 13.18
CA LEU A 180 16.09 16.35 12.25
C LEU A 180 17.52 15.83 12.26
N SER A 181 17.75 14.56 12.61
CA SER A 181 19.08 13.96 12.55
C SER A 181 19.50 13.71 11.09
N PHE A 182 20.81 13.60 10.84
CA PHE A 182 21.31 13.23 9.52
C PHE A 182 20.82 11.83 9.12
N THR A 183 20.64 10.94 10.07
CA THR A 183 20.09 9.60 9.86
C THR A 183 18.68 9.66 9.27
N GLU A 184 17.76 10.35 9.93
CA GLU A 184 16.39 10.55 9.41
C GLU A 184 16.39 11.33 8.08
N PHE A 185 17.24 12.36 7.96
CA PHE A 185 17.35 13.15 6.73
C PHE A 185 17.79 12.29 5.52
N SER A 186 18.64 11.30 5.75
CA SER A 186 19.10 10.38 4.70
C SER A 186 18.10 9.31 4.30
N TYR A 187 17.04 9.08 5.09
CA TYR A 187 16.02 8.04 4.80
C TYR A 187 15.46 8.13 3.39
N MET A 188 15.12 9.33 2.94
CA MET A 188 14.57 9.56 1.59
C MET A 188 15.49 9.03 0.49
N LEU A 189 16.82 9.09 0.68
CA LEU A 189 17.79 8.57 -0.31
C LEU A 189 17.78 7.05 -0.36
N LEU A 190 17.57 6.39 0.78
CA LEU A 190 17.47 4.93 0.86
C LEU A 190 16.23 4.45 0.10
N GLN A 191 15.07 5.03 0.39
CA GLN A 191 13.81 4.67 -0.29
C GLN A 191 13.86 5.03 -1.80
N ALA A 192 14.51 6.13 -2.17
CA ALA A 192 14.72 6.47 -3.58
C ALA A 192 15.62 5.43 -4.28
N ASN A 193 16.65 4.93 -3.59
CA ASN A 193 17.51 3.87 -4.10
C ASN A 193 16.78 2.53 -4.20
N ASP A 194 15.86 2.22 -3.28
CA ASP A 194 15.01 1.03 -3.37
C ASP A 194 14.20 1.04 -4.66
N PHE A 195 13.55 2.16 -4.98
CA PHE A 195 12.79 2.28 -6.23
C PHE A 195 13.69 2.14 -7.46
N ARG A 196 14.86 2.80 -7.46
CA ARG A 196 15.85 2.66 -8.54
C ARG A 196 16.32 1.22 -8.70
N HIS A 197 16.62 0.51 -7.61
CA HIS A 197 17.03 -0.90 -7.62
C HIS A 197 15.92 -1.79 -8.19
N LEU A 198 14.70 -1.68 -7.65
CA LEU A 198 13.56 -2.46 -8.12
C LEU A 198 13.21 -2.17 -9.58
N HIS A 199 13.38 -0.92 -10.02
CA HIS A 199 13.22 -0.58 -11.43
C HIS A 199 14.26 -1.27 -12.32
N ALA A 200 15.53 -1.26 -11.92
CA ALA A 200 16.62 -1.84 -12.70
C ALA A 200 16.57 -3.36 -12.75
N GLU A 201 16.33 -4.02 -11.61
CA GLU A 201 16.43 -5.48 -11.49
C GLU A 201 15.11 -6.21 -11.76
N HIS A 202 13.96 -5.56 -11.47
CA HIS A 202 12.65 -6.19 -11.55
C HIS A 202 11.69 -5.47 -12.50
N ASN A 203 12.15 -4.41 -13.17
CA ASN A 203 11.31 -3.58 -14.04
C ASN A 203 10.04 -3.09 -13.32
N VAL A 204 10.22 -2.61 -12.07
CA VAL A 204 9.15 -1.98 -11.30
C VAL A 204 8.98 -0.55 -11.80
N GLU A 205 7.78 -0.19 -12.21
CA GLU A 205 7.47 1.11 -12.80
C GLU A 205 6.64 2.00 -11.89
N LEU A 206 5.99 1.43 -10.86
CA LEU A 206 5.09 2.15 -9.96
C LEU A 206 5.47 1.94 -8.51
N GLN A 207 5.65 3.03 -7.77
CA GLN A 207 5.66 3.03 -6.31
C GLN A 207 4.34 3.58 -5.79
N MET A 208 3.76 2.88 -4.79
CA MET A 208 2.55 3.34 -4.10
C MET A 208 2.80 3.57 -2.61
N GLY A 209 2.00 4.47 -2.01
CA GLY A 209 2.07 4.76 -0.57
C GLY A 209 0.95 5.67 -0.08
N GLY A 210 0.95 6.00 1.21
CA GLY A 210 0.11 7.07 1.75
C GLY A 210 0.54 8.45 1.23
N SER A 211 -0.32 9.45 1.33
CA SER A 211 0.00 10.80 0.84
C SER A 211 1.20 11.44 1.54
N ASP A 212 1.52 11.02 2.76
CA ASP A 212 2.74 11.40 3.48
C ASP A 212 4.04 10.89 2.81
N GLN A 213 3.95 9.87 1.95
CA GLN A 213 5.07 9.28 1.20
C GLN A 213 5.37 10.00 -0.12
N TRP A 214 4.56 10.95 -0.55
CA TRP A 214 4.72 11.62 -1.85
C TRP A 214 6.13 12.18 -2.08
N GLY A 215 6.73 12.76 -1.04
CA GLY A 215 8.09 13.28 -1.09
C GLY A 215 9.15 12.21 -1.38
N ASN A 216 9.05 11.05 -0.72
CA ASN A 216 9.97 9.93 -0.90
C ASN A 216 9.77 9.28 -2.29
N ILE A 217 8.51 9.07 -2.69
CA ILE A 217 8.14 8.49 -4.00
C ILE A 217 8.71 9.33 -5.14
N THR A 218 8.49 10.64 -5.11
CA THR A 218 8.99 11.54 -6.17
C THR A 218 10.51 11.64 -6.20
N ALA A 219 11.21 11.47 -5.07
CA ALA A 219 12.66 11.37 -5.04
C ALA A 219 13.17 10.13 -5.79
N GLY A 220 12.49 8.99 -5.64
CA GLY A 220 12.81 7.76 -6.37
C GLY A 220 12.60 7.90 -7.88
N ILE A 221 11.47 8.49 -8.29
CA ILE A 221 11.17 8.78 -9.70
C ILE A 221 12.24 9.69 -10.31
N ASP A 222 12.63 10.75 -9.61
CA ASP A 222 13.70 11.66 -10.05
C ASP A 222 15.05 10.94 -10.18
N LEU A 223 15.36 10.04 -9.24
CA LEU A 223 16.60 9.26 -9.27
C LEU A 223 16.62 8.31 -10.49
N ILE A 224 15.53 7.59 -10.76
CA ILE A 224 15.40 6.72 -11.96
C ILE A 224 15.58 7.53 -13.22
N ARG A 225 14.90 8.68 -13.36
CA ARG A 225 15.03 9.56 -14.51
C ARG A 225 16.46 10.04 -14.71
N ARG A 226 17.19 10.41 -13.65
CA ARG A 226 18.56 10.92 -13.71
C ARG A 226 19.60 9.85 -13.99
N THR A 227 19.39 8.63 -13.55
CA THR A 227 20.37 7.53 -13.66
C THR A 227 20.12 6.65 -14.87
N ALA A 228 18.86 6.40 -15.24
CA ALA A 228 18.47 5.50 -16.31
C ALA A 228 17.79 6.19 -17.51
N GLY A 229 17.43 7.48 -17.39
CA GLY A 229 16.64 8.19 -18.43
C GLY A 229 15.24 7.60 -18.62
N ALA A 230 14.77 6.75 -17.69
CA ALA A 230 13.51 6.04 -17.79
C ALA A 230 12.37 6.79 -17.09
N ALA A 231 11.13 6.46 -17.48
CA ALA A 231 9.92 6.92 -16.82
C ALA A 231 9.52 5.95 -15.70
N ALA A 232 9.11 6.50 -14.57
CA ALA A 232 8.51 5.77 -13.46
C ALA A 232 7.34 6.58 -12.88
N PHE A 233 6.43 5.92 -12.19
CA PHE A 233 5.20 6.51 -11.70
C PHE A 233 5.09 6.42 -10.18
N GLY A 234 4.36 7.37 -9.60
CA GLY A 234 3.97 7.37 -8.21
C GLY A 234 2.46 7.47 -8.09
N LEU A 235 1.90 6.76 -7.12
CA LEU A 235 0.51 6.87 -6.72
C LEU A 235 0.44 6.93 -5.21
N THR A 236 -0.29 7.92 -4.68
CA THR A 236 -0.59 7.97 -3.26
C THR A 236 -2.10 7.89 -3.02
N TRP A 237 -2.47 7.26 -1.91
CA TRP A 237 -3.83 7.29 -1.38
C TRP A 237 -3.93 8.28 -0.21
N PRO A 238 -5.14 8.83 0.06
CA PRO A 238 -5.36 9.72 1.19
C PRO A 238 -5.04 9.02 2.51
N LEU A 239 -4.46 9.75 3.47
CA LEU A 239 -4.37 9.26 4.85
C LEU A 239 -5.78 9.09 5.40
N LEU A 240 -6.02 7.93 6.01
CA LEU A 240 -7.32 7.60 6.54
C LEU A 240 -7.57 8.29 7.88
N THR A 241 -8.68 9.00 7.94
CA THR A 241 -9.26 9.55 9.18
C THR A 241 -10.66 9.00 9.38
N LYS A 242 -11.17 9.05 10.58
CA LYS A 242 -12.59 8.86 10.85
C LYS A 242 -13.36 10.15 10.56
N SER A 243 -14.68 10.06 10.48
CA SER A 243 -15.57 11.22 10.31
C SER A 243 -15.42 12.27 11.43
N ASP A 244 -14.98 11.86 12.63
CA ASP A 244 -14.67 12.73 13.75
C ASP A 244 -13.28 13.41 13.66
N GLY A 245 -12.53 13.18 12.57
CA GLY A 245 -11.18 13.73 12.33
C GLY A 245 -10.05 12.97 13.04
N THR A 246 -10.34 11.92 13.80
CA THR A 246 -9.33 11.11 14.47
C THR A 246 -8.64 10.16 13.48
N LYS A 247 -7.39 9.74 13.80
CA LYS A 247 -6.62 8.82 12.95
C LYS A 247 -7.28 7.45 12.92
N PHE A 248 -7.50 6.92 11.71
CA PHE A 248 -7.97 5.55 11.51
C PHE A 248 -6.96 4.52 12.06
N GLY A 249 -7.47 3.42 12.59
CA GLY A 249 -6.65 2.32 13.10
C GLY A 249 -6.10 2.52 14.50
N LYS A 250 -6.44 3.61 15.17
CA LYS A 250 -6.15 3.84 16.59
C LYS A 250 -7.45 3.77 17.40
N THR A 251 -7.42 3.03 18.50
CA THR A 251 -8.47 2.96 19.51
C THR A 251 -7.93 3.50 20.83
N ALA A 252 -8.77 3.59 21.86
CA ALA A 252 -8.32 3.92 23.22
C ALA A 252 -7.27 2.90 23.74
N ALA A 253 -7.31 1.66 23.24
CA ALA A 253 -6.36 0.60 23.58
C ALA A 253 -5.08 0.60 22.70
N GLY A 254 -4.94 1.54 21.76
CA GLY A 254 -3.79 1.64 20.86
C GLY A 254 -4.09 1.24 19.42
N ALA A 255 -3.07 0.75 18.70
CA ALA A 255 -3.20 0.30 17.33
C ALA A 255 -3.97 -1.03 17.22
N VAL A 256 -4.75 -1.18 16.18
CA VAL A 256 -5.41 -2.47 15.83
C VAL A 256 -4.44 -3.26 14.95
N TRP A 257 -3.87 -4.31 15.54
CA TRP A 257 -2.82 -5.11 14.92
C TRP A 257 -3.40 -6.20 14.00
N LEU A 258 -2.62 -6.64 13.04
CA LEU A 258 -2.97 -7.78 12.18
C LEU A 258 -2.60 -9.13 12.83
N ASP A 259 -1.70 -9.13 13.80
CA ASP A 259 -1.32 -10.30 14.57
C ASP A 259 -2.46 -10.70 15.52
N PRO A 260 -2.94 -11.96 15.49
CA PRO A 260 -4.04 -12.43 16.34
C PRO A 260 -3.69 -12.49 17.83
N GLU A 261 -2.40 -12.58 18.19
CA GLU A 261 -1.95 -12.54 19.59
C GLU A 261 -1.98 -11.12 20.16
N ARG A 262 -1.87 -10.09 19.31
CA ARG A 262 -1.91 -8.67 19.71
C ARG A 262 -3.32 -8.07 19.65
N THR A 263 -4.10 -8.47 18.66
CA THR A 263 -5.51 -8.10 18.49
C THR A 263 -6.24 -9.35 18.04
N SER A 264 -7.04 -9.96 18.92
CA SER A 264 -7.74 -11.20 18.59
C SER A 264 -8.67 -11.02 17.37
N PRO A 265 -8.96 -12.08 16.60
CA PRO A 265 -9.88 -11.99 15.45
C PRO A 265 -11.24 -11.41 15.81
N TYR A 266 -11.73 -11.66 17.04
CA TYR A 266 -12.95 -11.05 17.55
C TYR A 266 -12.82 -9.53 17.71
N GLN A 267 -11.74 -9.05 18.36
CA GLN A 267 -11.49 -7.62 18.53
C GLN A 267 -11.25 -6.92 17.18
N PHE A 268 -10.54 -7.59 16.26
CA PHE A 268 -10.31 -7.10 14.90
C PHE A 268 -11.65 -6.97 14.14
N ARG A 269 -12.52 -7.97 14.23
CA ARG A 269 -13.87 -7.91 13.64
C ARG A 269 -14.70 -6.79 14.26
N GLN A 270 -14.68 -6.65 15.58
CA GLN A 270 -15.42 -5.59 16.28
C GLN A 270 -14.98 -4.18 15.84
N PHE A 271 -13.68 -3.98 15.61
CA PHE A 271 -13.18 -2.71 15.08
C PHE A 271 -13.85 -2.33 13.75
N TRP A 272 -13.96 -3.27 12.82
CA TRP A 272 -14.62 -3.02 11.53
C TRP A 272 -16.16 -2.92 11.67
N LEU A 273 -16.73 -3.75 12.51
CA LEU A 273 -18.17 -3.72 12.77
C LEU A 273 -18.61 -2.38 13.38
N GLN A 274 -17.76 -1.72 14.16
CA GLN A 274 -18.03 -0.42 14.80
C GLN A 274 -17.80 0.76 13.85
N THR A 275 -17.58 0.53 12.56
CA THR A 275 -17.50 1.62 11.56
C THR A 275 -18.81 2.41 11.55
N ASP A 276 -18.70 3.75 11.61
CA ASP A 276 -19.85 4.64 11.55
C ASP A 276 -20.54 4.55 10.18
N ASP A 277 -21.86 4.79 10.13
CA ASP A 277 -22.63 4.78 8.88
C ASP A 277 -22.08 5.82 7.89
N ALA A 278 -21.58 6.96 8.38
CA ALA A 278 -20.94 7.98 7.56
C ALA A 278 -19.63 7.51 6.89
N ASP A 279 -18.93 6.54 7.50
CA ASP A 279 -17.63 6.07 7.03
C ASP A 279 -17.71 4.74 6.25
N VAL A 280 -18.76 3.94 6.44
CA VAL A 280 -18.81 2.55 5.94
C VAL A 280 -18.67 2.46 4.42
N ARG A 281 -19.25 3.40 3.67
CA ARG A 281 -19.11 3.46 2.22
C ARG A 281 -17.66 3.65 1.80
N ASP A 282 -16.96 4.61 2.41
CA ASP A 282 -15.55 4.90 2.13
C ASP A 282 -14.66 3.69 2.47
N ARG A 283 -14.93 3.02 3.60
CA ARG A 283 -14.18 1.81 4.00
C ARG A 283 -14.41 0.65 3.03
N LEU A 284 -15.64 0.41 2.59
CA LEU A 284 -15.94 -0.61 1.58
C LEU A 284 -15.23 -0.32 0.26
N LEU A 285 -15.29 0.91 -0.24
CA LEU A 285 -14.64 1.28 -1.50
C LEU A 285 -13.13 1.03 -1.45
N ARG A 286 -12.47 1.36 -0.36
CA ARG A 286 -11.01 1.30 -0.24
C ARG A 286 -10.48 -0.08 0.14
N PHE A 287 -11.13 -0.77 1.04
CA PHE A 287 -10.62 -2.03 1.58
C PHE A 287 -11.23 -3.29 0.95
N SER A 288 -12.49 -3.25 0.50
CA SER A 288 -13.12 -4.42 -0.09
C SER A 288 -12.57 -4.74 -1.47
N LEU A 289 -12.43 -6.04 -1.76
CA LEU A 289 -12.11 -6.55 -3.09
C LEU A 289 -13.34 -6.86 -3.95
N ARG A 290 -14.55 -6.54 -3.46
CA ARG A 290 -15.81 -6.60 -4.22
C ARG A 290 -15.77 -5.62 -5.39
N THR A 291 -16.56 -5.90 -6.42
CA THR A 291 -16.79 -4.93 -7.52
C THR A 291 -17.54 -3.70 -7.00
N LEU A 292 -17.49 -2.60 -7.76
CA LEU A 292 -18.23 -1.39 -7.41
C LEU A 292 -19.74 -1.65 -7.38
N ASP A 293 -20.26 -2.44 -8.33
CA ASP A 293 -21.66 -2.82 -8.40
C ASP A 293 -22.11 -3.62 -7.18
N GLU A 294 -21.29 -4.57 -6.70
CA GLU A 294 -21.57 -5.33 -5.48
C GLU A 294 -21.57 -4.44 -4.23
N ILE A 295 -20.66 -3.44 -4.17
CA ILE A 295 -20.63 -2.46 -3.08
C ILE A 295 -21.88 -1.57 -3.13
N ASP A 296 -22.27 -1.09 -4.30
CA ASP A 296 -23.45 -0.23 -4.46
C ASP A 296 -24.74 -1.00 -4.12
N ALA A 297 -24.87 -2.27 -4.51
CA ALA A 297 -26.01 -3.12 -4.14
C ALA A 297 -26.06 -3.34 -2.61
N LEU A 298 -24.92 -3.60 -1.97
CA LEU A 298 -24.83 -3.73 -0.52
C LEU A 298 -25.22 -2.44 0.21
N LEU A 299 -24.77 -1.29 -0.29
CA LEU A 299 -25.11 0.02 0.28
C LEU A 299 -26.58 0.37 0.09
N GLN A 300 -27.22 0.00 -1.03
CA GLN A 300 -28.66 0.16 -1.23
C GLN A 300 -29.45 -0.67 -0.20
N GLN A 301 -29.05 -1.91 0.02
CA GLN A 301 -29.66 -2.77 1.05
C GLN A 301 -29.49 -2.15 2.44
N HIS A 302 -28.28 -1.74 2.80
CA HIS A 302 -27.98 -1.10 4.08
C HIS A 302 -28.82 0.17 4.29
N ASN A 303 -28.93 1.05 3.28
CA ASN A 303 -29.71 2.30 3.37
C ASN A 303 -31.21 2.07 3.55
N ALA A 304 -31.75 0.93 3.11
CA ALA A 304 -33.14 0.56 3.32
C ALA A 304 -33.43 0.15 4.77
N ALA A 305 -32.43 -0.41 5.49
CA ALA A 305 -32.54 -0.84 6.88
C ALA A 305 -31.22 -0.62 7.65
N PRO A 306 -30.81 0.63 7.93
CA PRO A 306 -29.49 0.93 8.52
C PRO A 306 -29.26 0.25 9.88
N HIS A 307 -30.31 0.03 10.66
CA HIS A 307 -30.25 -0.62 11.96
C HIS A 307 -29.80 -2.08 11.89
N GLU A 308 -29.93 -2.75 10.74
CA GLU A 308 -29.43 -4.11 10.52
C GLU A 308 -27.91 -4.16 10.31
N ARG A 309 -27.28 -3.02 9.96
CA ARG A 309 -25.82 -2.84 9.80
C ARG A 309 -25.18 -3.81 8.79
N GLU A 310 -25.89 -4.14 7.71
CA GLU A 310 -25.43 -5.12 6.73
C GLU A 310 -24.12 -4.72 6.05
N ALA A 311 -23.90 -3.43 5.77
CA ALA A 311 -22.66 -2.92 5.22
C ALA A 311 -21.46 -3.13 6.17
N GLN A 312 -21.63 -2.84 7.46
CA GLN A 312 -20.59 -3.05 8.47
C GLN A 312 -20.32 -4.55 8.71
N LYS A 313 -21.36 -5.38 8.74
CA LYS A 313 -21.20 -6.84 8.88
C LYS A 313 -20.40 -7.42 7.72
N ALA A 314 -20.75 -7.03 6.49
CA ALA A 314 -20.05 -7.47 5.28
C ALA A 314 -18.58 -7.01 5.28
N LEU A 315 -18.31 -5.75 5.62
CA LEU A 315 -16.96 -5.20 5.74
C LEU A 315 -16.16 -5.95 6.83
N ALA A 316 -16.74 -6.12 8.02
CA ALA A 316 -16.09 -6.79 9.14
C ALA A 316 -15.76 -8.26 8.84
N TYR A 317 -16.70 -8.98 8.21
CA TYR A 317 -16.45 -10.35 7.77
C TYR A 317 -15.32 -10.44 6.74
N GLU A 318 -15.40 -9.61 5.69
CA GLU A 318 -14.41 -9.63 4.60
C GLU A 318 -13.00 -9.31 5.10
N MET A 319 -12.83 -8.27 5.93
CA MET A 319 -11.54 -7.90 6.48
C MET A 319 -11.01 -8.96 7.45
N THR A 320 -11.86 -9.54 8.29
CA THR A 320 -11.44 -10.60 9.22
C THR A 320 -11.07 -11.88 8.47
N ALA A 321 -11.84 -12.25 7.44
CA ALA A 321 -11.52 -13.40 6.60
C ALA A 321 -10.22 -13.20 5.79
N MET A 322 -9.96 -11.98 5.32
CA MET A 322 -8.75 -11.64 4.57
C MET A 322 -7.49 -11.76 5.44
N VAL A 323 -7.55 -11.31 6.70
CA VAL A 323 -6.37 -11.23 7.58
C VAL A 323 -6.19 -12.52 8.40
N HIS A 324 -7.27 -13.10 8.90
CA HIS A 324 -7.24 -14.23 9.85
C HIS A 324 -7.80 -15.54 9.28
N GLY A 325 -8.29 -15.51 8.03
CA GLY A 325 -8.90 -16.66 7.36
C GLY A 325 -10.39 -16.82 7.65
N GLY A 326 -11.09 -17.52 6.75
CA GLY A 326 -12.55 -17.74 6.84
C GLY A 326 -13.03 -18.40 8.13
N PRO A 327 -12.38 -19.47 8.63
CA PRO A 327 -12.77 -20.10 9.90
C PRO A 327 -12.73 -19.12 11.09
N ALA A 328 -11.71 -18.28 11.19
CA ALA A 328 -11.60 -17.29 12.25
C ALA A 328 -12.67 -16.19 12.13
N ALA A 329 -13.01 -15.78 10.90
CA ALA A 329 -14.07 -14.82 10.65
C ALA A 329 -15.45 -15.34 11.08
N VAL A 330 -15.75 -16.62 10.80
CA VAL A 330 -16.98 -17.29 11.24
C VAL A 330 -17.02 -17.41 12.76
N ALA A 331 -15.92 -17.84 13.38
CA ALA A 331 -15.83 -17.96 14.84
C ALA A 331 -15.96 -16.61 15.57
N ALA A 332 -15.48 -15.55 14.96
CA ALA A 332 -15.60 -14.18 15.51
C ALA A 332 -17.02 -13.58 15.33
N ASP A 333 -17.87 -14.20 14.51
CA ASP A 333 -19.27 -13.79 14.29
C ASP A 333 -20.24 -14.42 15.30
N ALA A 334 -19.86 -15.54 15.93
CA ALA A 334 -20.64 -16.26 16.92
C ALA A 334 -20.55 -15.60 18.30
#